data_ae67cf03478d298402eb97873e7cddcc
#
_entry.id   ae67cf03478d298402eb97873e7cddcc
#
_cell.length_a   1.000
_cell.length_b   1.000
_cell.length_c   1.000
_cell.angle_alpha   90.00
_cell.angle_beta   90.00
_cell.angle_gamma   90.00
#
_symmetry.space_group_name_H-M   'P 1'
#
loop_
_entity.id
_entity.type
_entity.pdbx_description
1 polymer ?
#
loop_
_entity_poly.entity_id
_entity_poly.type
_entity_poly.pdbx_seq_one_letter_code
_entity_poly.pdbx_strand_id
1 'polypeptide(L)'
;MERYPAGIGKKGFWQKSVEKGFPSWLERVEVPKKDGVVHHPIVTDARSLLWVVNQNTITQHVWVSRVPDLYYPDLCVFDLDPAKDDPAPVRAAAIGLRDLLDTLGLPSWIKTTGSKGYHVVVPLDRKSNTSEVEQFAHQVGTLLVSHAPSHLTQEFNKVDRKGRIYVDTGRNGYSATFAAAYTVRARAGAPVSAP
;
A
#
# COMPACT_ATOMS: atom_id res chain seq x y z
N MET A 1 4.99 -1.34 -9.73
CA MET A 1 4.06 -1.36 -10.88
C MET A 1 3.70 -2.78 -11.24
N GLU A 2 2.45 -3.01 -11.55
CA GLU A 2 1.94 -4.30 -12.00
C GLU A 2 1.64 -4.22 -13.51
N ARG A 3 2.35 -5.01 -14.31
CA ARG A 3 2.38 -4.91 -15.77
C ARG A 3 1.68 -6.09 -16.44
N TYR A 4 0.98 -5.80 -17.54
CA TYR A 4 0.22 -6.78 -18.33
C TYR A 4 0.54 -6.68 -19.83
N PRO A 5 1.78 -6.94 -20.28
CA PRO A 5 2.18 -6.75 -21.68
C PRO A 5 1.42 -7.63 -22.68
N ALA A 6 0.89 -8.76 -22.24
CA ALA A 6 0.06 -9.65 -23.07
C ALA A 6 -1.46 -9.41 -22.88
N GLY A 7 -1.84 -8.29 -22.23
CA GLY A 7 -3.22 -7.92 -21.93
C GLY A 7 -3.70 -8.41 -20.57
N ILE A 8 -4.74 -7.75 -20.04
CA ILE A 8 -5.30 -7.97 -18.69
C ILE A 8 -5.83 -9.40 -18.46
N GLY A 9 -6.24 -10.10 -19.53
CA GLY A 9 -6.68 -11.50 -19.46
C GLY A 9 -5.55 -12.52 -19.33
N LYS A 10 -4.30 -12.08 -19.34
CA LYS A 10 -3.11 -12.93 -19.19
C LYS A 10 -2.40 -12.64 -17.87
N LYS A 11 -1.47 -13.51 -17.50
CA LYS A 11 -0.68 -13.34 -16.27
C LYS A 11 0.16 -12.07 -16.36
N GLY A 12 -0.04 -11.15 -15.41
CA GLY A 12 0.81 -10.00 -15.19
C GLY A 12 2.03 -10.33 -14.34
N PHE A 13 2.92 -9.36 -14.19
CA PHE A 13 4.07 -9.47 -13.30
C PHE A 13 4.36 -8.15 -12.58
N TRP A 14 5.02 -8.27 -11.43
CA TRP A 14 5.48 -7.14 -10.64
C TRP A 14 6.85 -6.68 -11.11
N GLN A 15 6.97 -5.37 -11.33
CA GLN A 15 8.25 -4.73 -11.62
C GLN A 15 8.48 -3.56 -10.66
N LYS A 16 9.57 -3.60 -9.91
CA LYS A 16 10.03 -2.52 -9.05
C LYS A 16 11.23 -1.80 -9.66
N SER A 17 12.07 -2.52 -10.40
CA SER A 17 13.33 -2.02 -10.95
C SER A 17 13.14 -1.29 -12.27
N VAL A 18 13.92 -0.23 -12.45
CA VAL A 18 14.23 0.34 -13.75
C VAL A 18 15.22 -0.58 -14.45
N GLU A 19 14.89 -1.02 -15.66
CA GLU A 19 15.70 -1.95 -16.45
C GLU A 19 16.34 -1.27 -17.66
N LYS A 20 17.18 -2.03 -18.37
CA LYS A 20 17.74 -1.63 -19.68
C LYS A 20 16.57 -1.31 -20.64
N GLY A 21 16.57 -0.11 -21.23
CA GLY A 21 15.49 0.37 -22.09
C GLY A 21 14.55 1.40 -21.43
N PHE A 22 14.64 1.61 -20.13
CA PHE A 22 14.00 2.77 -19.51
C PHE A 22 14.72 4.06 -19.94
N PRO A 23 13.99 5.14 -20.29
CA PRO A 23 14.61 6.35 -20.78
C PRO A 23 15.51 7.01 -19.72
N SER A 24 16.60 7.64 -20.17
CA SER A 24 17.56 8.31 -19.27
C SER A 24 16.96 9.49 -18.50
N TRP A 25 15.94 10.14 -19.06
CA TRP A 25 15.26 11.26 -18.44
C TRP A 25 14.27 10.85 -17.32
N LEU A 26 13.93 9.54 -17.21
CA LEU A 26 13.08 9.06 -16.12
C LEU A 26 13.93 9.00 -14.84
N GLU A 27 13.58 9.85 -13.89
CA GLU A 27 14.25 9.89 -12.60
C GLU A 27 14.16 8.54 -11.88
N ARG A 28 15.19 8.24 -11.09
CA ARG A 28 15.28 6.98 -10.36
C ARG A 28 15.99 7.18 -9.03
N VAL A 29 15.62 6.39 -8.05
CA VAL A 29 16.26 6.34 -6.75
C VAL A 29 16.89 4.98 -6.52
N GLU A 30 18.07 4.97 -5.92
CA GLU A 30 18.75 3.76 -5.48
C GLU A 30 18.14 3.25 -4.19
N VAL A 31 17.77 1.98 -4.19
CA VAL A 31 17.20 1.28 -3.04
C VAL A 31 18.12 0.12 -2.69
N PRO A 32 18.85 0.19 -1.56
CA PRO A 32 19.67 -0.91 -1.09
C PRO A 32 18.84 -2.17 -0.84
N LYS A 33 19.39 -3.33 -1.17
CA LYS A 33 18.87 -4.64 -0.81
C LYS A 33 20.01 -5.54 -0.35
N LYS A 34 19.71 -6.71 0.21
CA LYS A 34 20.70 -7.64 0.76
C LYS A 34 21.85 -7.93 -0.22
N ASP A 35 21.55 -8.09 -1.51
CA ASP A 35 22.49 -8.50 -2.54
C ASP A 35 22.67 -7.40 -3.61
N GLY A 36 22.86 -6.14 -3.21
CA GLY A 36 23.13 -5.01 -4.11
C GLY A 36 22.10 -3.89 -4.05
N VAL A 37 21.84 -3.27 -5.20
CA VAL A 37 20.97 -2.09 -5.32
C VAL A 37 19.89 -2.33 -6.36
N VAL A 38 18.69 -1.81 -6.12
CA VAL A 38 17.59 -1.75 -7.09
C VAL A 38 17.27 -0.29 -7.38
N HIS A 39 17.09 0.05 -8.64
CA HIS A 39 16.71 1.40 -9.04
C HIS A 39 15.20 1.48 -9.25
N HIS A 40 14.51 2.23 -8.39
CA HIS A 40 13.07 2.44 -8.55
C HIS A 40 12.81 3.71 -9.37
N PRO A 41 11.83 3.70 -10.30
CA PRO A 41 11.45 4.90 -11.02
C PRO A 41 10.76 5.88 -10.09
N ILE A 42 11.05 7.16 -10.26
CA ILE A 42 10.36 8.27 -9.60
C ILE A 42 9.38 8.86 -10.63
N VAL A 43 8.13 9.03 -10.23
CA VAL A 43 7.06 9.57 -11.06
C VAL A 43 6.58 10.85 -10.41
N THR A 44 7.03 11.99 -10.93
CA THR A 44 6.75 13.33 -10.37
C THR A 44 5.91 14.20 -11.31
N ASP A 45 5.76 13.79 -12.56
CA ASP A 45 5.07 14.56 -13.58
C ASP A 45 4.22 13.69 -14.53
N ALA A 46 3.40 14.35 -15.36
CA ALA A 46 2.55 13.67 -16.33
C ALA A 46 3.37 12.86 -17.36
N ARG A 47 4.57 13.33 -17.76
CA ARG A 47 5.41 12.65 -18.73
C ARG A 47 5.89 11.31 -18.20
N SER A 48 6.40 11.28 -16.98
CA SER A 48 6.87 10.06 -16.32
C SER A 48 5.71 9.09 -16.04
N LEU A 49 4.54 9.61 -15.63
CA LEU A 49 3.35 8.79 -15.43
C LEU A 49 2.87 8.15 -16.74
N LEU A 50 2.74 8.94 -17.80
CA LEU A 50 2.31 8.43 -19.12
C LEU A 50 3.29 7.39 -19.67
N TRP A 51 4.58 7.58 -19.46
CA TRP A 51 5.58 6.60 -19.88
C TRP A 51 5.41 5.27 -19.12
N VAL A 52 5.24 5.32 -17.78
CA VAL A 52 5.00 4.13 -16.94
C VAL A 52 3.72 3.41 -17.35
N VAL A 53 2.64 4.15 -17.61
CA VAL A 53 1.36 3.57 -18.07
C VAL A 53 1.54 2.90 -19.43
N ASN A 54 2.28 3.54 -20.37
CA ASN A 54 2.56 2.99 -21.70
C ASN A 54 3.41 1.70 -21.67
N GLN A 55 4.02 1.37 -20.53
CA GLN A 55 4.66 0.07 -20.30
C GLN A 55 3.66 -1.05 -19.97
N ASN A 56 2.38 -0.89 -20.30
CA ASN A 56 1.28 -1.78 -19.94
C ASN A 56 1.13 -1.93 -18.41
N THR A 57 1.38 -0.88 -17.66
CA THR A 57 1.16 -0.82 -16.22
C THR A 57 -0.29 -0.44 -15.95
N ILE A 58 -1.03 -1.33 -15.31
CA ILE A 58 -2.42 -1.08 -14.91
C ILE A 58 -2.48 -0.56 -13.48
N THR A 59 -1.79 -1.22 -12.55
CA THR A 59 -1.82 -0.83 -11.15
C THR A 59 -0.46 -0.25 -10.71
N GLN A 60 -0.50 1.02 -10.31
CA GLN A 60 0.65 1.68 -9.71
C GLN A 60 0.64 1.45 -8.19
N HIS A 61 1.82 1.16 -7.65
CA HIS A 61 2.06 1.06 -6.22
C HIS A 61 3.11 2.07 -5.80
N VAL A 62 2.86 2.75 -4.71
CA VAL A 62 3.73 3.79 -4.16
C VAL A 62 4.31 3.37 -2.81
N TRP A 63 5.39 4.01 -2.40
CA TRP A 63 5.96 3.89 -1.08
C TRP A 63 5.19 4.75 -0.08
N VAL A 64 5.46 4.51 1.19
CA VAL A 64 5.05 5.40 2.30
C VAL A 64 6.04 6.54 2.53
N SER A 65 7.14 6.59 1.77
CA SER A 65 8.20 7.58 1.87
C SER A 65 8.44 8.28 0.54
N ARG A 66 9.08 9.44 0.58
CA ARG A 66 9.48 10.23 -0.61
C ARG A 66 10.98 10.49 -0.62
N VAL A 67 11.50 10.67 -1.83
CA VAL A 67 12.88 11.17 -2.01
C VAL A 67 13.01 12.59 -1.40
N PRO A 68 14.22 13.02 -0.99
CA PRO A 68 15.46 12.24 -1.07
C PRO A 68 15.62 11.19 0.04
N ASP A 69 14.84 11.26 1.11
CA ASP A 69 15.02 10.45 2.29
C ASP A 69 13.93 9.39 2.43
N LEU A 70 14.28 8.15 2.05
CA LEU A 70 13.37 7.02 2.04
C LEU A 70 13.20 6.34 3.40
N TYR A 71 14.07 6.64 4.37
CA TYR A 71 14.00 6.06 5.70
C TYR A 71 13.01 6.77 6.63
N TYR A 72 12.57 7.98 6.27
CA TYR A 72 11.62 8.77 7.05
C TYR A 72 10.29 8.90 6.29
N PRO A 73 9.33 8.01 6.56
CA PRO A 73 8.05 8.01 5.87
C PRO A 73 7.22 9.26 6.17
N ASP A 74 6.44 9.68 5.19
CA ASP A 74 5.44 10.74 5.29
C ASP A 74 4.02 10.21 5.44
N LEU A 75 3.85 8.89 5.37
CA LEU A 75 2.59 8.20 5.57
C LEU A 75 2.78 6.96 6.46
N CYS A 76 1.76 6.67 7.29
CA CYS A 76 1.56 5.37 7.88
C CYS A 76 0.27 4.76 7.31
N VAL A 77 0.32 3.51 6.89
CA VAL A 77 -0.77 2.85 6.17
C VAL A 77 -1.20 1.57 6.86
N PHE A 78 -2.49 1.44 7.10
CA PHE A 78 -3.14 0.21 7.53
C PHE A 78 -3.97 -0.33 6.37
N ASP A 79 -3.65 -1.53 5.89
CA ASP A 79 -4.36 -2.20 4.78
C ASP A 79 -5.31 -3.25 5.36
N LEU A 80 -6.61 -3.02 5.23
CA LEU A 80 -7.66 -3.89 5.77
C LEU A 80 -8.16 -4.83 4.68
N ASP A 81 -7.75 -6.10 4.74
CA ASP A 81 -8.07 -7.12 3.76
C ASP A 81 -9.18 -8.06 4.27
N PRO A 82 -10.42 -7.99 3.75
CA PRO A 82 -11.48 -8.91 4.13
C PRO A 82 -11.28 -10.30 3.50
N ALA A 83 -11.65 -11.35 4.23
CA ALA A 83 -11.64 -12.71 3.71
C ALA A 83 -12.76 -12.97 2.69
N LYS A 84 -13.90 -12.27 2.82
CA LYS A 84 -15.08 -12.38 1.94
C LYS A 84 -15.30 -11.08 1.18
N ASP A 85 -16.08 -11.16 0.12
CA ASP A 85 -16.50 -9.98 -0.66
C ASP A 85 -17.76 -9.36 -0.03
N ASP A 86 -17.61 -8.87 1.20
CA ASP A 86 -18.63 -8.16 1.93
C ASP A 86 -18.04 -6.83 2.41
N PRO A 87 -18.50 -5.69 1.90
CA PRO A 87 -17.94 -4.39 2.25
C PRO A 87 -18.37 -3.90 3.64
N ALA A 88 -19.46 -4.39 4.23
CA ALA A 88 -19.97 -3.84 5.47
C ALA A 88 -19.05 -4.07 6.68
N PRO A 89 -18.56 -5.30 6.96
CA PRO A 89 -17.65 -5.53 8.09
C PRO A 89 -16.30 -4.80 7.93
N VAL A 90 -15.74 -4.79 6.72
CA VAL A 90 -14.43 -4.14 6.52
C VAL A 90 -14.53 -2.62 6.58
N ARG A 91 -15.66 -2.04 6.15
CA ARG A 91 -15.94 -0.61 6.33
C ARG A 91 -16.10 -0.26 7.81
N ALA A 92 -16.81 -1.09 8.59
CA ALA A 92 -16.91 -0.90 10.04
C ALA A 92 -15.53 -0.97 10.71
N ALA A 93 -14.66 -1.90 10.30
CA ALA A 93 -13.29 -1.99 10.79
C ALA A 93 -12.47 -0.74 10.46
N ALA A 94 -12.62 -0.18 9.23
CA ALA A 94 -11.92 1.04 8.83
C ALA A 94 -12.39 2.27 9.64
N ILE A 95 -13.68 2.38 9.92
CA ILE A 95 -14.24 3.42 10.78
C ILE A 95 -13.72 3.26 12.21
N GLY A 96 -13.77 2.05 12.78
CA GLY A 96 -13.25 1.78 14.11
C GLY A 96 -11.75 2.09 14.26
N LEU A 97 -10.96 1.82 13.23
CA LEU A 97 -9.54 2.20 13.20
C LEU A 97 -9.36 3.72 13.15
N ARG A 98 -10.14 4.43 12.33
CA ARG A 98 -10.12 5.90 12.30
C ARG A 98 -10.46 6.47 13.69
N ASP A 99 -11.52 5.99 14.33
CA ASP A 99 -11.95 6.46 15.64
C ASP A 99 -10.88 6.18 16.72
N LEU A 100 -10.18 5.04 16.62
CA LEU A 100 -9.04 4.74 17.48
C LEU A 100 -7.89 5.73 17.25
N LEU A 101 -7.54 6.02 16.00
CA LEU A 101 -6.49 6.99 15.65
C LEU A 101 -6.87 8.41 16.11
N ASP A 102 -8.13 8.79 16.00
CA ASP A 102 -8.64 10.07 16.50
C ASP A 102 -8.45 10.20 18.03
N THR A 103 -8.66 9.13 18.81
CA THR A 103 -8.36 9.14 20.26
C THR A 103 -6.88 9.32 20.58
N LEU A 104 -6.01 8.97 19.65
CA LEU A 104 -4.56 9.19 19.74
C LEU A 104 -4.13 10.58 19.23
N GLY A 105 -5.08 11.41 18.78
CA GLY A 105 -4.80 12.72 18.19
C GLY A 105 -4.19 12.65 16.79
N LEU A 106 -4.36 11.53 16.07
CA LEU A 106 -3.79 11.29 14.75
C LEU A 106 -4.86 11.41 13.66
N PRO A 107 -4.86 12.49 12.87
CA PRO A 107 -5.77 12.61 11.73
C PRO A 107 -5.52 11.49 10.72
N SER A 108 -6.59 10.93 10.17
CA SER A 108 -6.47 9.86 9.19
C SER A 108 -7.51 9.98 8.08
N TRP A 109 -7.21 9.39 6.93
CA TRP A 109 -8.11 9.30 5.79
C TRP A 109 -8.35 7.84 5.42
N ILE A 110 -9.57 7.54 5.00
CA ILE A 110 -9.95 6.23 4.51
C ILE A 110 -10.07 6.30 2.99
N LYS A 111 -9.43 5.36 2.29
CA LYS A 111 -9.62 5.16 0.86
C LYS A 111 -9.90 3.71 0.53
N THR A 112 -10.59 3.45 -0.55
CA THR A 112 -10.76 2.09 -1.06
C THR A 112 -9.43 1.56 -1.63
N THR A 113 -9.20 0.25 -1.57
CA THR A 113 -8.05 -0.37 -2.26
C THR A 113 -8.28 -0.55 -3.75
N GLY A 114 -9.50 -0.30 -4.25
CA GLY A 114 -9.93 -0.70 -5.58
C GLY A 114 -10.04 -2.22 -5.74
N SER A 115 -10.02 -2.95 -4.64
CA SER A 115 -10.25 -4.40 -4.56
C SER A 115 -11.42 -4.65 -3.60
N LYS A 116 -11.18 -5.28 -2.46
CA LYS A 116 -12.21 -5.63 -1.47
C LYS A 116 -12.08 -4.86 -0.15
N GLY A 117 -10.94 -4.23 0.06
CA GLY A 117 -10.55 -3.64 1.33
C GLY A 117 -10.47 -2.14 1.32
N TYR A 118 -9.97 -1.62 2.45
CA TYR A 118 -9.71 -0.21 2.66
C TYR A 118 -8.28 0.00 3.15
N HIS A 119 -7.69 1.13 2.76
CA HIS A 119 -6.53 1.68 3.43
C HIS A 119 -6.98 2.80 4.38
N VAL A 120 -6.49 2.76 5.61
CA VAL A 120 -6.53 3.91 6.52
C VAL A 120 -5.13 4.51 6.54
N VAL A 121 -5.03 5.80 6.22
CA VAL A 121 -3.74 6.48 5.98
C VAL A 121 -3.60 7.62 6.97
N VAL A 122 -2.49 7.65 7.69
CA VAL A 122 -2.10 8.70 8.63
C VAL A 122 -0.94 9.49 8.03
N PRO A 123 -1.01 10.83 7.93
CA PRO A 123 0.11 11.66 7.52
C PRO A 123 1.14 11.74 8.66
N LEU A 124 2.41 11.74 8.30
CA LEU A 124 3.52 11.86 9.22
C LEU A 124 4.38 13.09 8.91
N ASP A 125 5.04 13.61 9.92
CA ASP A 125 5.92 14.78 9.83
C ASP A 125 7.38 14.43 9.45
N ARG A 126 7.64 13.16 9.10
CA ARG A 126 8.95 12.63 8.70
C ARG A 126 10.03 12.73 9.79
N LYS A 127 9.67 12.67 11.07
CA LYS A 127 10.62 12.65 12.18
C LYS A 127 10.94 11.23 12.65
N SER A 128 9.96 10.32 12.54
CA SER A 128 10.14 8.91 12.90
C SER A 128 10.65 8.11 11.69
N ASN A 129 11.60 7.21 11.94
CA ASN A 129 12.12 6.34 10.90
C ASN A 129 11.18 5.17 10.58
N THR A 130 11.46 4.48 9.49
CA THR A 130 10.63 3.36 8.99
C THR A 130 10.37 2.28 10.06
N SER A 131 11.40 1.92 10.86
CA SER A 131 11.27 0.88 11.89
C SER A 131 10.34 1.31 13.03
N GLU A 132 10.42 2.58 13.43
CA GLU A 132 9.56 3.16 14.46
C GLU A 132 8.10 3.22 13.98
N VAL A 133 7.89 3.63 12.73
CA VAL A 133 6.55 3.68 12.13
C VAL A 133 5.95 2.29 11.96
N GLU A 134 6.74 1.29 11.52
CA GLU A 134 6.31 -0.09 11.40
C GLU A 134 5.90 -0.68 12.76
N GLN A 135 6.71 -0.43 13.80
CA GLN A 135 6.41 -0.86 15.17
C GLN A 135 5.13 -0.18 15.70
N PHE A 136 4.99 1.12 15.51
CA PHE A 136 3.80 1.86 15.88
C PHE A 136 2.55 1.30 15.18
N ALA A 137 2.61 1.12 13.86
CA ALA A 137 1.50 0.55 13.09
C ALA A 137 1.11 -0.84 13.59
N HIS A 138 2.10 -1.69 13.91
CA HIS A 138 1.85 -3.01 14.47
C HIS A 138 1.14 -2.94 15.83
N GLN A 139 1.56 -2.04 16.72
CA GLN A 139 0.95 -1.84 18.04
C GLN A 139 -0.51 -1.35 17.93
N VAL A 140 -0.78 -0.38 17.07
CA VAL A 140 -2.15 0.09 16.78
C VAL A 140 -3.01 -1.03 16.20
N GLY A 141 -2.46 -1.81 15.27
CA GLY A 141 -3.13 -2.99 14.72
C GLY A 141 -3.47 -4.02 15.79
N THR A 142 -2.56 -4.29 16.73
CA THR A 142 -2.78 -5.18 17.87
C THR A 142 -3.89 -4.66 18.78
N LEU A 143 -3.88 -3.37 19.07
CA LEU A 143 -4.93 -2.74 19.88
C LEU A 143 -6.29 -2.82 19.18
N LEU A 144 -6.36 -2.54 17.89
CA LEU A 144 -7.59 -2.67 17.10
C LEU A 144 -8.12 -4.12 17.14
N VAL A 145 -7.24 -5.11 16.94
CA VAL A 145 -7.62 -6.53 17.00
C VAL A 145 -8.13 -6.93 18.39
N SER A 146 -7.55 -6.39 19.46
CA SER A 146 -7.98 -6.69 20.83
C SER A 146 -9.42 -6.24 21.13
N HIS A 147 -9.90 -5.20 20.43
CA HIS A 147 -11.29 -4.74 20.56
C HIS A 147 -12.31 -5.62 19.82
N ALA A 148 -11.87 -6.35 18.79
CA ALA A 148 -12.77 -7.20 17.99
C ALA A 148 -12.08 -8.51 17.52
N PRO A 149 -11.56 -9.36 18.42
CA PRO A 149 -10.71 -10.51 18.07
C PRO A 149 -11.45 -11.60 17.29
N SER A 150 -12.77 -11.65 17.33
CA SER A 150 -13.59 -12.55 16.52
C SER A 150 -13.72 -12.11 15.06
N HIS A 151 -13.48 -10.83 14.75
CA HIS A 151 -13.64 -10.23 13.42
C HIS A 151 -12.33 -9.81 12.76
N LEU A 152 -11.32 -9.48 13.56
CA LEU A 152 -10.05 -8.92 13.11
C LEU A 152 -8.88 -9.84 13.48
N THR A 153 -7.79 -9.74 12.70
CA THR A 153 -6.57 -10.51 12.95
C THR A 153 -5.36 -9.85 12.31
N GLN A 154 -4.17 -10.05 12.89
CA GLN A 154 -2.89 -9.76 12.26
C GLN A 154 -2.19 -11.04 11.75
N GLU A 155 -2.88 -12.17 11.64
CA GLU A 155 -2.33 -13.39 11.10
C GLU A 155 -2.03 -13.26 9.61
N PHE A 156 -0.76 -13.39 9.24
CA PHE A 156 -0.31 -13.24 7.87
C PHE A 156 -0.87 -14.35 6.97
N ASN A 157 -0.84 -15.60 7.43
CA ASN A 157 -1.29 -16.74 6.66
C ASN A 157 -2.81 -16.78 6.54
N LYS A 158 -3.33 -16.89 5.33
CA LYS A 158 -4.78 -16.89 5.06
C LYS A 158 -5.55 -17.97 5.82
N VAL A 159 -4.95 -19.15 6.00
CA VAL A 159 -5.57 -20.28 6.73
C VAL A 159 -5.80 -19.88 8.20
N ASP A 160 -4.85 -19.20 8.81
CA ASP A 160 -4.88 -18.83 10.22
C ASP A 160 -5.81 -17.63 10.49
N ARG A 161 -6.18 -16.87 9.44
CA ARG A 161 -7.17 -15.78 9.55
C ARG A 161 -8.57 -16.28 9.90
N LYS A 162 -8.92 -17.53 9.58
CA LYS A 162 -10.23 -18.15 9.91
C LYS A 162 -11.43 -17.29 9.51
N GLY A 163 -11.37 -16.64 8.34
CA GLY A 163 -12.42 -15.77 7.84
C GLY A 163 -12.46 -14.35 8.40
N ARG A 164 -11.51 -13.98 9.28
CA ARG A 164 -11.39 -12.64 9.86
C ARG A 164 -10.76 -11.66 8.86
N ILE A 165 -11.00 -10.37 9.09
CA ILE A 165 -10.36 -9.29 8.35
C ILE A 165 -8.91 -9.18 8.80
N TYR A 166 -8.00 -9.20 7.85
CA TYR A 166 -6.58 -9.02 8.10
C TYR A 166 -6.22 -7.54 8.19
N VAL A 167 -5.63 -7.16 9.31
CA VAL A 167 -5.08 -5.81 9.56
C VAL A 167 -3.59 -5.86 9.18
N ASP A 168 -3.31 -5.60 7.90
CA ASP A 168 -1.94 -5.60 7.36
C ASP A 168 -1.25 -4.27 7.68
N THR A 169 -0.27 -4.32 8.54
CA THR A 169 0.60 -3.19 8.90
C THR A 169 1.98 -3.25 8.23
N GLY A 170 2.27 -4.34 7.52
CA GLY A 170 3.55 -4.55 6.82
C GLY A 170 3.78 -3.62 5.62
N ARG A 171 2.78 -2.81 5.25
CA ARG A 171 2.94 -1.74 4.23
C ARG A 171 3.86 -0.62 4.67
N ASN A 172 4.20 -0.54 5.95
CA ASN A 172 5.07 0.47 6.55
C ASN A 172 6.55 0.06 6.58
N GLY A 173 6.86 -1.19 6.24
CA GLY A 173 8.25 -1.65 6.16
C GLY A 173 9.02 -0.98 5.03
N TYR A 174 10.35 -0.87 5.19
CA TYR A 174 11.23 -0.30 4.17
C TYR A 174 11.05 -1.01 2.81
N SER A 175 10.90 -0.26 1.74
CA SER A 175 10.60 -0.74 0.38
C SER A 175 9.26 -1.46 0.19
N ALA A 176 8.41 -1.52 1.20
CA ALA A 176 7.03 -1.95 1.03
C ALA A 176 6.24 -0.93 0.19
N THR A 177 5.17 -1.39 -0.43
CA THR A 177 4.35 -0.55 -1.30
C THR A 177 2.87 -0.86 -1.11
N PHE A 178 2.03 0.13 -1.39
CA PHE A 178 0.57 -0.03 -1.40
C PHE A 178 -0.04 0.60 -2.66
N ALA A 179 -1.27 0.25 -3.00
CA ALA A 179 -1.93 0.79 -4.19
C ALA A 179 -2.11 2.30 -4.09
N ALA A 180 -1.59 3.02 -5.09
CA ALA A 180 -1.70 4.47 -5.16
C ALA A 180 -3.17 4.92 -5.20
N ALA A 181 -3.46 6.13 -4.71
CA ALA A 181 -4.75 6.76 -4.94
C ALA A 181 -4.99 6.94 -6.45
N TYR A 182 -6.23 6.75 -6.86
CA TYR A 182 -6.70 6.81 -8.25
C TYR A 182 -6.12 5.75 -9.20
N THR A 183 -5.31 4.80 -8.70
CA THR A 183 -4.84 3.71 -9.55
C THR A 183 -5.98 2.75 -9.89
N VAL A 184 -6.00 2.32 -11.16
CA VAL A 184 -6.91 1.28 -11.63
C VAL A 184 -6.40 -0.09 -11.20
N ARG A 185 -7.31 -1.01 -10.86
CA ARG A 185 -6.97 -2.40 -10.57
C ARG A 185 -7.26 -3.29 -11.76
N ALA A 186 -6.35 -4.22 -12.04
CA ALA A 186 -6.49 -5.22 -13.10
C ALA A 186 -7.52 -6.30 -12.73
N ARG A 187 -8.79 -5.90 -12.63
CA ARG A 187 -9.95 -6.74 -12.27
C ARG A 187 -11.13 -6.41 -13.14
N ALA A 188 -12.14 -7.30 -13.18
CA ALA A 188 -13.40 -7.03 -13.84
C ALA A 188 -14.01 -5.72 -13.35
N GLY A 189 -14.53 -4.90 -14.27
CA GLY A 189 -15.06 -3.58 -13.97
C GLY A 189 -14.00 -2.49 -13.77
N ALA A 190 -12.69 -2.81 -13.86
CA ALA A 190 -11.61 -1.85 -13.72
C ALA A 190 -11.77 -0.92 -12.50
N PRO A 191 -11.99 -1.45 -11.27
CA PRO A 191 -12.26 -0.61 -10.11
C PRO A 191 -11.04 0.25 -9.77
N VAL A 192 -11.32 1.40 -9.16
CA VAL A 192 -10.31 2.41 -8.82
C VAL A 192 -10.09 2.46 -7.31
N SER A 193 -8.84 2.63 -6.91
CA SER A 193 -8.48 2.94 -5.52
C SER A 193 -8.81 4.41 -5.24
N ALA A 194 -9.99 4.69 -4.69
CA ALA A 194 -10.51 6.04 -4.48
C ALA A 194 -10.46 6.45 -3.01
N PRO A 195 -10.00 7.69 -2.72
CA PRO A 195 -10.12 8.33 -1.41
C PRO A 195 -11.57 8.54 -1.00
#